data_e3c106fa1df31bc3c707bbd9db7bfbdd
#
_entry.id   e3c106fa1df31bc3c707bbd9db7bfbdd
#
_cell.length_a   1.000
_cell.length_b   1.000
_cell.length_c   1.000
_cell.angle_alpha   90.00
_cell.angle_beta   90.00
_cell.angle_gamma   90.00
#
_symmetry.space_group_name_H-M   'P 1'
#
loop_
_entity.id
_entity.type
_entity.pdbx_description
1 polymer ?
#
loop_
_entity_poly.entity_id
_entity_poly.type
_entity_poly.pdbx_seq_one_letter_code
_entity_poly.pdbx_strand_id
1 'polypeptide(L)'
;MKRSVILVLVVAAASALQAQDKALLAPTGTLRSSFIATNPVQGRADPKTGAVTGPAADLTRELARRLGVPFVVTPLPDAGAVLESVKAGKVDIGFLAVEAARATQVEFSDAYSSSGAAYAVRANAPFQKSADVDRAGVTIAAITGQAPEVYVREHVKSAKVQSLPAVPPNAEMGKMLLDSKVDAFAANRTRMEELVRDVPGLRVLPDDYMTTLQAVVVSKGKSAQLAAINRFLADVRKSGFVQRSLDAAKVAGVKVAPEPAR
;
A
#
# COMPACT_ATOMS: atom_id res chain seq x y z
N MET A 1 -20.44 -46.15 5.21
CA MET A 1 -20.43 -45.70 3.80
C MET A 1 -20.75 -44.20 3.61
N LYS A 2 -21.66 -43.54 4.36
CA LYS A 2 -22.04 -42.11 4.18
C LYS A 2 -20.89 -41.11 4.46
N ARG A 3 -19.96 -41.38 5.40
CA ARG A 3 -18.84 -40.43 5.72
C ARG A 3 -17.76 -40.35 4.63
N SER A 4 -17.51 -41.45 3.90
CA SER A 4 -16.50 -41.47 2.82
C SER A 4 -16.93 -40.69 1.56
N VAL A 5 -18.22 -40.71 1.26
CA VAL A 5 -18.79 -39.99 0.08
C VAL A 5 -18.72 -38.49 0.29
N ILE A 6 -19.00 -38.00 1.51
CA ILE A 6 -18.95 -36.55 1.83
C ILE A 6 -17.51 -36.04 1.72
N LEU A 7 -16.50 -36.79 2.16
CA LEU A 7 -15.10 -36.38 2.09
C LEU A 7 -14.62 -36.25 0.64
N VAL A 8 -15.00 -37.16 -0.24
CA VAL A 8 -14.61 -37.13 -1.67
C VAL A 8 -15.25 -35.90 -2.39
N LEU A 9 -16.50 -35.61 -2.09
CA LEU A 9 -17.19 -34.43 -2.67
C LEU A 9 -16.57 -33.11 -2.23
N VAL A 10 -16.16 -32.98 -0.98
CA VAL A 10 -15.50 -31.77 -0.46
C VAL A 10 -14.13 -31.53 -1.10
N VAL A 11 -13.35 -32.61 -1.28
CA VAL A 11 -12.02 -32.51 -1.92
C VAL A 11 -12.16 -32.15 -3.40
N ALA A 12 -13.11 -32.72 -4.11
CA ALA A 12 -13.36 -32.41 -5.53
C ALA A 12 -13.81 -30.95 -5.73
N ALA A 13 -14.68 -30.44 -4.87
CA ALA A 13 -15.14 -29.04 -4.92
C ALA A 13 -13.99 -28.05 -4.63
N ALA A 14 -13.12 -28.35 -3.67
CA ALA A 14 -11.95 -27.52 -3.36
C ALA A 14 -10.96 -27.48 -4.52
N SER A 15 -10.72 -28.59 -5.19
CA SER A 15 -9.82 -28.67 -6.37
C SER A 15 -10.40 -27.92 -7.57
N ALA A 16 -11.70 -27.98 -7.80
CA ALA A 16 -12.36 -27.23 -8.86
C ALA A 16 -12.29 -25.71 -8.65
N LEU A 17 -12.51 -25.26 -7.42
CA LEU A 17 -12.38 -23.83 -7.06
C LEU A 17 -10.94 -23.33 -7.23
N GLN A 18 -9.96 -24.13 -6.83
CA GLN A 18 -8.54 -23.80 -7.02
C GLN A 18 -8.16 -23.71 -8.50
N ALA A 19 -8.63 -24.62 -9.34
CA ALA A 19 -8.41 -24.59 -10.78
C ALA A 19 -9.05 -23.34 -11.42
N GLN A 20 -10.26 -22.97 -11.00
CA GLN A 20 -10.93 -21.76 -11.45
C GLN A 20 -10.17 -20.49 -11.02
N ASP A 21 -9.76 -20.41 -9.75
CA ASP A 21 -8.99 -19.26 -9.23
C ASP A 21 -7.64 -19.13 -9.95
N LYS A 22 -6.97 -20.25 -10.28
CA LYS A 22 -5.75 -20.25 -11.09
C LYS A 22 -5.97 -19.64 -12.47
N ALA A 23 -7.01 -20.03 -13.18
CA ALA A 23 -7.32 -19.48 -14.50
C ALA A 23 -7.67 -17.97 -14.45
N LEU A 24 -8.32 -17.52 -13.37
CA LEU A 24 -8.68 -16.12 -13.17
C LEU A 24 -7.49 -15.25 -12.78
N LEU A 25 -6.63 -15.73 -11.86
CA LEU A 25 -5.60 -14.92 -11.21
C LEU A 25 -4.23 -15.02 -11.87
N ALA A 26 -3.97 -16.12 -12.60
CA ALA A 26 -2.70 -16.34 -13.31
C ALA A 26 -2.96 -16.88 -14.74
N PRO A 27 -3.63 -16.11 -15.60
CA PRO A 27 -4.07 -16.58 -16.92
C PRO A 27 -2.90 -16.95 -17.86
N THR A 28 -1.69 -16.43 -17.60
CA THR A 28 -0.48 -16.75 -18.34
C THR A 28 0.30 -17.93 -17.76
N GLY A 29 -0.22 -18.56 -16.69
CA GLY A 29 0.49 -19.60 -15.95
C GLY A 29 1.47 -19.08 -14.90
N THR A 30 1.67 -17.76 -14.82
CA THR A 30 2.51 -17.07 -13.83
C THR A 30 1.69 -15.96 -13.19
N LEU A 31 1.69 -15.84 -11.87
CA LEU A 31 1.08 -14.71 -11.17
C LEU A 31 2.02 -13.50 -11.22
N ARG A 32 1.61 -12.43 -11.88
CA ARG A 32 2.38 -11.19 -12.04
C ARG A 32 1.77 -10.10 -11.18
N SER A 33 2.59 -9.45 -10.38
CA SER A 33 2.15 -8.33 -9.52
C SER A 33 3.07 -7.13 -9.63
N SER A 34 2.58 -5.96 -9.23
CA SER A 34 3.38 -4.73 -9.13
C SER A 34 3.02 -3.92 -7.89
N PHE A 35 3.97 -3.11 -7.42
CA PHE A 35 3.82 -2.21 -6.29
C PHE A 35 4.70 -0.97 -6.46
N ILE A 36 4.49 0.07 -5.63
CA ILE A 36 5.29 1.30 -5.67
C ILE A 36 6.63 1.07 -4.96
N ALA A 37 7.73 1.08 -5.70
CA ALA A 37 9.08 0.77 -5.21
C ALA A 37 9.52 1.67 -4.04
N THR A 38 9.05 2.92 -4.01
CA THR A 38 9.38 3.91 -2.97
C THR A 38 8.41 3.90 -1.78
N ASN A 39 7.42 2.98 -1.75
CA ASN A 39 6.44 2.89 -0.66
C ASN A 39 6.78 1.72 0.28
N PRO A 40 7.43 2.00 1.44
CA PRO A 40 7.85 0.94 2.37
C PRO A 40 6.68 0.16 2.97
N VAL A 41 5.46 0.71 2.99
CA VAL A 41 4.25 0.03 3.45
C VAL A 41 3.86 -1.13 2.54
N GLN A 42 4.22 -1.05 1.25
CA GLN A 42 3.94 -2.10 0.27
C GLN A 42 5.11 -3.09 0.15
N GLY A 43 6.33 -2.59 0.13
CA GLY A 43 7.51 -3.42 -0.01
C GLY A 43 8.78 -2.63 -0.31
N ARG A 44 9.89 -3.36 -0.42
CA ARG A 44 11.20 -2.82 -0.76
C ARG A 44 11.87 -3.73 -1.79
N ALA A 45 12.57 -3.13 -2.73
CA ALA A 45 13.45 -3.85 -3.64
C ALA A 45 14.91 -3.63 -3.21
N ASP A 46 15.67 -4.70 -3.08
CA ASP A 46 17.11 -4.62 -2.84
C ASP A 46 17.80 -4.14 -4.13
N PRO A 47 18.52 -3.01 -4.10
CA PRO A 47 19.12 -2.45 -5.31
C PRO A 47 20.28 -3.29 -5.87
N LYS A 48 20.86 -4.19 -5.07
CA LYS A 48 21.98 -5.04 -5.49
C LYS A 48 21.54 -6.37 -6.08
N THR A 49 20.50 -6.97 -5.48
CA THR A 49 20.04 -8.33 -5.83
C THR A 49 18.73 -8.32 -6.62
N GLY A 50 17.99 -7.22 -6.61
CA GLY A 50 16.64 -7.14 -7.14
C GLY A 50 15.60 -7.89 -6.30
N ALA A 51 15.99 -8.49 -5.17
CA ALA A 51 15.08 -9.21 -4.31
C ALA A 51 14.01 -8.28 -3.73
N VAL A 52 12.74 -8.69 -3.82
CA VAL A 52 11.61 -7.93 -3.28
C VAL A 52 11.13 -8.55 -1.98
N THR A 53 10.96 -7.70 -0.96
CA THR A 53 10.47 -8.07 0.37
C THR A 53 9.29 -7.19 0.78
N GLY A 54 8.53 -7.63 1.79
CA GLY A 54 7.40 -6.89 2.34
C GLY A 54 6.03 -7.39 1.87
N PRO A 55 4.94 -6.76 2.33
CA PRO A 55 3.58 -7.29 2.20
C PRO A 55 3.15 -7.61 0.75
N ALA A 56 3.51 -6.78 -0.23
CA ALA A 56 3.18 -7.05 -1.63
C ALA A 56 3.84 -8.33 -2.14
N ALA A 57 5.12 -8.54 -1.83
CA ALA A 57 5.85 -9.75 -2.21
C ALA A 57 5.33 -10.99 -1.48
N ASP A 58 5.06 -10.88 -0.18
CA ASP A 58 4.62 -12.00 0.65
C ASP A 58 3.21 -12.45 0.26
N LEU A 59 2.28 -11.52 0.05
CA LEU A 59 0.93 -11.82 -0.42
C LEU A 59 0.94 -12.42 -1.83
N THR A 60 1.76 -11.90 -2.73
CA THR A 60 1.91 -12.47 -4.08
C THR A 60 2.46 -13.89 -4.02
N ARG A 61 3.50 -14.12 -3.22
CA ARG A 61 4.12 -15.45 -3.04
C ARG A 61 3.13 -16.46 -2.45
N GLU A 62 2.39 -16.07 -1.41
CA GLU A 62 1.41 -16.95 -0.77
C GLU A 62 0.24 -17.26 -1.70
N LEU A 63 -0.26 -16.27 -2.45
CA LEU A 63 -1.30 -16.49 -3.45
C LEU A 63 -0.82 -17.44 -4.56
N ALA A 64 0.36 -17.21 -5.12
CA ALA A 64 0.96 -18.08 -6.14
C ALA A 64 1.18 -19.51 -5.63
N ARG A 65 1.64 -19.68 -4.38
CA ARG A 65 1.80 -20.98 -3.74
C ARG A 65 0.45 -21.72 -3.65
N ARG A 66 -0.63 -21.04 -3.29
CA ARG A 66 -1.98 -21.65 -3.23
C ARG A 66 -2.50 -22.03 -4.62
N LEU A 67 -2.17 -21.23 -5.64
CA LEU A 67 -2.57 -21.50 -7.03
C LEU A 67 -1.67 -22.58 -7.70
N GLY A 68 -0.53 -22.92 -7.12
CA GLY A 68 0.44 -23.83 -7.72
C GLY A 68 1.07 -23.27 -9.00
N VAL A 69 1.45 -21.97 -8.99
CA VAL A 69 2.07 -21.28 -10.12
C VAL A 69 3.33 -20.52 -9.70
N PRO A 70 4.28 -20.28 -10.60
CA PRO A 70 5.35 -19.32 -10.38
C PRO A 70 4.78 -17.89 -10.25
N PHE A 71 5.61 -16.97 -9.72
CA PHE A 71 5.23 -15.57 -9.56
C PHE A 71 6.35 -14.62 -9.93
N VAL A 72 5.96 -13.39 -10.26
CA VAL A 72 6.86 -12.24 -10.49
C VAL A 72 6.29 -11.04 -9.76
N VAL A 73 7.15 -10.31 -9.03
CA VAL A 73 6.79 -9.05 -8.35
C VAL A 73 7.64 -7.94 -8.94
N THR A 74 7.00 -6.97 -9.56
CA THR A 74 7.67 -5.86 -10.25
C THR A 74 7.54 -4.58 -9.45
N PRO A 75 8.65 -4.03 -8.91
CA PRO A 75 8.64 -2.69 -8.33
C PRO A 75 8.52 -1.65 -9.45
N LEU A 76 7.61 -0.68 -9.30
CA LEU A 76 7.37 0.40 -10.25
C LEU A 76 7.59 1.76 -9.57
N PRO A 77 7.92 2.83 -10.33
CA PRO A 77 8.36 4.08 -9.75
C PRO A 77 7.27 4.80 -8.93
N ASP A 78 6.01 4.71 -9.36
CA ASP A 78 4.90 5.45 -8.77
C ASP A 78 3.55 4.75 -8.94
N ALA A 79 2.50 5.35 -8.38
CA ALA A 79 1.14 4.82 -8.43
C ALA A 79 0.55 4.80 -9.85
N GLY A 80 0.90 5.78 -10.68
CA GLY A 80 0.47 5.85 -12.08
C GLY A 80 1.01 4.67 -12.88
N ALA A 81 2.29 4.34 -12.72
CA ALA A 81 2.92 3.20 -13.37
C ALA A 81 2.28 1.86 -12.95
N VAL A 82 1.96 1.70 -11.65
CA VAL A 82 1.23 0.51 -11.16
C VAL A 82 -0.16 0.45 -11.82
N LEU A 83 -0.90 1.55 -11.81
CA LEU A 83 -2.23 1.66 -12.38
C LEU A 83 -2.24 1.27 -13.87
N GLU A 84 -1.35 1.87 -14.65
CA GLU A 84 -1.23 1.60 -16.09
C GLU A 84 -0.78 0.15 -16.37
N SER A 85 0.09 -0.41 -15.54
CA SER A 85 0.53 -1.81 -15.66
C SER A 85 -0.64 -2.79 -15.47
N VAL A 86 -1.54 -2.53 -14.51
CA VAL A 86 -2.75 -3.32 -14.27
C VAL A 86 -3.74 -3.15 -15.42
N LYS A 87 -4.04 -1.91 -15.83
CA LYS A 87 -4.98 -1.62 -16.93
C LYS A 87 -4.55 -2.25 -18.25
N ALA A 88 -3.26 -2.20 -18.55
CA ALA A 88 -2.70 -2.79 -19.77
C ALA A 88 -2.52 -4.32 -19.70
N GLY A 89 -2.85 -4.98 -18.58
CA GLY A 89 -2.66 -6.42 -18.41
C GLY A 89 -1.19 -6.87 -18.39
N LYS A 90 -0.25 -5.94 -18.15
CA LYS A 90 1.17 -6.26 -17.99
C LYS A 90 1.40 -7.05 -16.70
N VAL A 91 0.57 -6.80 -15.69
CA VAL A 91 0.46 -7.56 -14.44
C VAL A 91 -0.98 -8.00 -14.22
N ASP A 92 -1.16 -9.04 -13.43
CA ASP A 92 -2.48 -9.59 -13.11
C ASP A 92 -3.12 -8.86 -11.94
N ILE A 93 -2.28 -8.40 -10.99
CA ILE A 93 -2.69 -7.65 -9.81
C ILE A 93 -1.68 -6.52 -9.52
N GLY A 94 -2.15 -5.45 -8.88
CA GLY A 94 -1.30 -4.37 -8.36
C GLY A 94 -1.56 -4.14 -6.88
N PHE A 95 -0.66 -3.44 -6.21
CA PHE A 95 -0.82 -3.01 -4.82
C PHE A 95 -0.85 -1.49 -4.77
N LEU A 96 -1.96 -0.91 -4.30
CA LEU A 96 -2.14 0.53 -4.22
C LEU A 96 -2.89 0.93 -2.94
N ALA A 97 -2.67 2.17 -2.53
CA ALA A 97 -3.55 2.82 -1.56
C ALA A 97 -4.94 3.01 -2.18
N VAL A 98 -5.97 2.74 -1.38
CA VAL A 98 -7.37 2.96 -1.76
C VAL A 98 -7.61 4.46 -1.88
N GLU A 99 -8.08 4.89 -3.04
CA GLU A 99 -8.36 6.29 -3.35
C GLU A 99 -9.49 6.38 -4.38
N ALA A 100 -10.41 7.31 -4.18
CA ALA A 100 -11.63 7.46 -5.00
C ALA A 100 -11.32 7.68 -6.49
N ALA A 101 -10.35 8.54 -6.81
CA ALA A 101 -9.96 8.80 -8.20
C ALA A 101 -9.41 7.54 -8.89
N ARG A 102 -8.65 6.69 -8.19
CA ARG A 102 -8.16 5.42 -8.72
C ARG A 102 -9.29 4.39 -8.89
N ALA A 103 -10.26 4.40 -7.98
CA ALA A 103 -11.41 3.50 -8.04
C ALA A 103 -12.29 3.73 -9.30
N THR A 104 -12.16 4.86 -9.99
CA THR A 104 -12.79 5.06 -11.31
C THR A 104 -12.11 4.24 -12.41
N GLN A 105 -10.85 3.85 -12.25
CA GLN A 105 -10.00 3.24 -13.28
C GLN A 105 -9.73 1.75 -13.06
N VAL A 106 -9.69 1.31 -11.81
CA VAL A 106 -9.44 -0.09 -11.39
C VAL A 106 -10.46 -0.51 -10.34
N GLU A 107 -10.49 -1.79 -9.99
CA GLU A 107 -11.27 -2.30 -8.88
C GLU A 107 -10.35 -2.64 -7.72
N PHE A 108 -10.74 -2.23 -6.51
CA PHE A 108 -10.02 -2.49 -5.27
C PHE A 108 -10.62 -3.69 -4.54
N SER A 109 -9.75 -4.56 -4.04
CA SER A 109 -10.12 -5.59 -3.07
C SER A 109 -10.45 -4.97 -1.70
N ASP A 110 -10.87 -5.81 -0.77
CA ASP A 110 -10.78 -5.50 0.65
C ASP A 110 -9.35 -5.10 1.00
N ALA A 111 -9.18 -4.12 1.87
CA ALA A 111 -7.87 -3.67 2.27
C ALA A 111 -7.14 -4.73 3.09
N TYR A 112 -5.87 -5.01 2.85
CA TYR A 112 -5.09 -5.97 3.65
C TYR A 112 -4.38 -5.30 4.82
N SER A 113 -4.00 -4.02 4.67
CA SER A 113 -3.37 -3.24 5.74
C SER A 113 -3.89 -1.80 5.76
N SER A 114 -3.70 -1.16 6.90
CA SER A 114 -3.95 0.26 7.11
C SER A 114 -2.71 0.92 7.69
N SER A 115 -2.44 2.15 7.27
CA SER A 115 -1.36 2.97 7.82
C SER A 115 -1.85 4.39 8.03
N GLY A 116 -1.36 5.02 9.10
CA GLY A 116 -1.56 6.44 9.30
C GLY A 116 -0.71 7.27 8.34
N ALA A 117 -1.16 8.47 8.02
CA ALA A 117 -0.33 9.50 7.43
C ALA A 117 -0.15 10.65 8.43
N ALA A 118 1.07 11.12 8.58
CA ALA A 118 1.45 12.12 9.55
C ALA A 118 2.31 13.22 8.91
N TYR A 119 2.47 14.32 9.63
CA TYR A 119 3.40 15.36 9.24
C TYR A 119 4.72 15.21 9.99
N ALA A 120 5.84 15.30 9.26
CA ALA A 120 7.14 15.62 9.86
C ALA A 120 7.34 17.13 9.82
N VAL A 121 7.84 17.68 10.92
CA VAL A 121 8.06 19.12 11.13
C VAL A 121 9.38 19.34 11.85
N ARG A 122 9.90 20.58 11.88
CA ARG A 122 11.03 20.94 12.75
C ARG A 122 10.68 20.67 14.21
N ALA A 123 11.65 20.21 15.01
CA ALA A 123 11.42 19.89 16.42
C ALA A 123 10.86 21.08 17.23
N ASN A 124 11.27 22.30 16.89
CA ASN A 124 10.82 23.55 17.52
C ASN A 124 9.61 24.20 16.82
N ALA A 125 9.00 23.56 15.82
CA ALA A 125 7.82 24.11 15.14
C ALA A 125 6.62 24.21 16.10
N PRO A 126 5.78 25.26 15.97
CA PRO A 126 4.68 25.55 16.91
C PRO A 126 3.43 24.67 16.65
N PHE A 127 3.59 23.48 16.08
CA PHE A 127 2.50 22.57 15.76
C PHE A 127 2.45 21.46 16.82
N GLN A 128 1.32 21.28 17.51
CA GLN A 128 1.13 20.23 18.51
C GLN A 128 0.40 19.02 17.96
N LYS A 129 -0.44 19.23 16.95
CA LYS A 129 -1.26 18.22 16.28
C LYS A 129 -1.38 18.53 14.80
N SER A 130 -1.82 17.55 14.01
CA SER A 130 -1.93 17.68 12.54
C SER A 130 -2.84 18.83 12.09
N ALA A 131 -3.92 19.11 12.82
CA ALA A 131 -4.80 20.25 12.52
C ALA A 131 -4.10 21.62 12.62
N ASP A 132 -3.02 21.72 13.37
CA ASP A 132 -2.26 22.97 13.52
C ASP A 132 -1.47 23.36 12.28
N VAL A 133 -1.29 22.45 11.33
CA VAL A 133 -0.49 22.67 10.12
C VAL A 133 -1.29 23.45 9.06
N ASP A 134 -2.64 23.36 9.09
CA ASP A 134 -3.48 24.09 8.13
C ASP A 134 -3.68 25.56 8.55
N ARG A 135 -2.65 26.37 8.35
CA ARG A 135 -2.64 27.82 8.62
C ARG A 135 -2.12 28.62 7.45
N ALA A 136 -2.57 29.86 7.34
CA ALA A 136 -2.00 30.83 6.40
C ALA A 136 -0.50 31.03 6.65
N GLY A 137 0.30 31.04 5.60
CA GLY A 137 1.76 31.18 5.65
C GLY A 137 2.52 29.86 5.86
N VAL A 138 1.84 28.74 6.12
CA VAL A 138 2.45 27.41 6.20
C VAL A 138 2.53 26.78 4.81
N THR A 139 3.65 26.13 4.51
CA THR A 139 3.84 25.34 3.29
C THR A 139 4.02 23.87 3.65
N ILE A 140 3.13 23.02 3.09
CA ILE A 140 3.15 21.57 3.26
C ILE A 140 3.70 20.95 1.98
N ALA A 141 4.82 20.20 2.07
CA ALA A 141 5.32 19.39 0.96
C ALA A 141 4.69 18.02 0.97
N ALA A 142 4.38 17.47 -0.20
CA ALA A 142 3.88 16.12 -0.37
C ALA A 142 4.27 15.57 -1.75
N ILE A 143 4.24 14.25 -1.93
CA ILE A 143 4.64 13.59 -3.18
C ILE A 143 3.45 13.44 -4.11
N THR A 144 3.55 14.01 -5.29
CA THR A 144 2.51 13.99 -6.34
C THR A 144 1.96 12.59 -6.58
N GLY A 145 0.63 12.47 -6.57
CA GLY A 145 -0.10 11.23 -6.86
C GLY A 145 -0.07 10.18 -5.75
N GLN A 146 0.57 10.43 -4.61
CA GLN A 146 0.43 9.58 -3.43
C GLN A 146 -0.82 9.96 -2.63
N ALA A 147 -1.45 8.97 -1.95
CA ALA A 147 -2.68 9.22 -1.20
C ALA A 147 -2.56 10.36 -0.15
N PRO A 148 -1.44 10.51 0.58
CA PRO A 148 -1.23 11.65 1.46
C PRO A 148 -1.28 13.01 0.75
N GLU A 149 -0.74 13.12 -0.46
CA GLU A 149 -0.76 14.36 -1.25
C GLU A 149 -2.16 14.69 -1.73
N VAL A 150 -2.87 13.71 -2.27
CA VAL A 150 -4.26 13.87 -2.70
C VAL A 150 -5.11 14.36 -1.54
N TYR A 151 -4.98 13.72 -0.38
CA TYR A 151 -5.72 14.12 0.82
C TYR A 151 -5.45 15.56 1.24
N VAL A 152 -4.18 15.97 1.35
CA VAL A 152 -3.87 17.34 1.80
C VAL A 152 -4.34 18.39 0.80
N ARG A 153 -4.29 18.11 -0.51
CA ARG A 153 -4.83 19.02 -1.52
C ARG A 153 -6.34 19.19 -1.46
N GLU A 154 -7.06 18.17 -1.06
CA GLU A 154 -8.53 18.20 -0.97
C GLU A 154 -9.03 18.82 0.35
N HIS A 155 -8.27 18.65 1.44
CA HIS A 155 -8.76 18.97 2.79
C HIS A 155 -8.10 20.20 3.43
N VAL A 156 -6.88 20.56 3.02
CA VAL A 156 -6.19 21.75 3.50
C VAL A 156 -6.80 22.99 2.88
N LYS A 157 -7.10 23.99 3.70
CA LYS A 157 -7.84 25.21 3.29
C LYS A 157 -6.99 26.47 3.31
N SER A 158 -6.04 26.56 4.24
CA SER A 158 -5.29 27.77 4.54
C SER A 158 -3.81 27.68 4.21
N ALA A 159 -3.21 26.50 4.42
CA ALA A 159 -1.81 26.27 4.10
C ALA A 159 -1.61 26.06 2.59
N LYS A 160 -0.41 26.37 2.11
CA LYS A 160 0.00 26.09 0.74
C LYS A 160 0.47 24.64 0.62
N VAL A 161 -0.04 23.90 -0.36
CA VAL A 161 0.46 22.56 -0.69
C VAL A 161 1.47 22.65 -1.83
N GLN A 162 2.69 22.14 -1.60
CA GLN A 162 3.75 22.00 -2.58
C GLN A 162 3.90 20.54 -2.97
N SER A 163 3.40 20.17 -4.15
CA SER A 163 3.54 18.82 -4.70
C SER A 163 4.92 18.64 -5.32
N LEU A 164 5.64 17.61 -4.91
CA LEU A 164 6.97 17.23 -5.42
C LEU A 164 6.81 16.09 -6.44
N PRO A 165 7.46 16.17 -7.61
CA PRO A 165 7.27 15.17 -8.67
C PRO A 165 7.85 13.79 -8.33
N ALA A 166 8.83 13.74 -7.43
CA ALA A 166 9.48 12.52 -6.98
C ALA A 166 9.77 12.59 -5.48
N VAL A 167 10.04 11.42 -4.89
CA VAL A 167 10.43 11.29 -3.49
C VAL A 167 11.89 11.70 -3.32
N PRO A 168 12.21 12.82 -2.65
CA PRO A 168 13.60 13.18 -2.40
C PRO A 168 14.26 12.22 -1.40
N PRO A 169 15.60 12.10 -1.41
CA PRO A 169 16.32 11.46 -0.32
C PRO A 169 16.01 12.09 1.05
N ASN A 170 16.09 11.32 2.14
CA ASN A 170 15.78 11.83 3.48
C ASN A 170 16.62 13.05 3.86
N ALA A 171 17.90 13.11 3.47
CA ALA A 171 18.76 14.27 3.71
C ALA A 171 18.22 15.54 3.03
N GLU A 172 17.70 15.44 1.81
CA GLU A 172 17.13 16.56 1.07
C GLU A 172 15.78 16.99 1.66
N MET A 173 14.88 16.04 1.95
CA MET A 173 13.62 16.33 2.67
C MET A 173 13.87 17.01 4.01
N GLY A 174 14.83 16.50 4.77
CA GLY A 174 15.24 17.09 6.06
C GLY A 174 15.77 18.50 5.89
N LYS A 175 16.61 18.73 4.88
CA LYS A 175 17.13 20.06 4.58
C LYS A 175 16.01 21.03 4.19
N MET A 176 15.02 20.63 3.43
CA MET A 176 13.87 21.46 3.09
C MET A 176 13.13 21.97 4.33
N LEU A 177 12.94 21.08 5.33
CA LEU A 177 12.32 21.41 6.61
C LEU A 177 13.21 22.32 7.47
N LEU A 178 14.49 21.96 7.66
CA LEU A 178 15.43 22.69 8.52
C LEU A 178 15.71 24.10 8.00
N ASP A 179 15.84 24.26 6.69
CA ASP A 179 16.02 25.56 6.01
C ASP A 179 14.73 26.38 5.89
N SER A 180 13.61 25.89 6.44
CA SER A 180 12.30 26.55 6.35
C SER A 180 11.79 26.78 4.91
N LYS A 181 12.24 25.98 3.94
CA LYS A 181 11.69 25.98 2.57
C LYS A 181 10.27 25.44 2.53
N VAL A 182 9.99 24.50 3.44
CA VAL A 182 8.66 23.98 3.76
C VAL A 182 8.55 23.88 5.28
N ASP A 183 7.31 23.93 5.80
CA ASP A 183 7.05 23.88 7.24
C ASP A 183 6.68 22.48 7.73
N ALA A 184 6.04 21.70 6.86
CA ALA A 184 5.66 20.31 7.12
C ALA A 184 5.88 19.46 5.87
N PHE A 185 6.17 18.17 6.09
CA PHE A 185 6.19 17.17 5.05
C PHE A 185 5.09 16.13 5.32
N ALA A 186 4.19 15.94 4.36
CA ALA A 186 3.04 15.04 4.45
C ALA A 186 3.33 13.70 3.76
N ALA A 187 3.34 12.60 4.49
CA ALA A 187 3.45 11.25 3.93
C ALA A 187 2.94 10.19 4.90
N ASN A 188 3.01 8.91 4.51
CA ASN A 188 2.75 7.81 5.43
C ASN A 188 3.61 7.97 6.69
N ARG A 189 3.04 7.71 7.87
CA ARG A 189 3.70 7.84 9.18
C ARG A 189 5.07 7.16 9.20
N THR A 190 5.15 5.92 8.71
CA THR A 190 6.41 5.18 8.63
C THR A 190 7.52 5.97 7.95
N ARG A 191 7.19 6.60 6.80
CA ARG A 191 8.18 7.40 6.08
C ARG A 191 8.62 8.63 6.86
N MET A 192 7.68 9.24 7.58
CA MET A 192 8.02 10.40 8.43
C MET A 192 8.86 9.98 9.64
N GLU A 193 8.61 8.81 10.20
CA GLU A 193 9.43 8.24 11.27
C GLU A 193 10.84 7.84 10.78
N GLU A 194 10.97 7.31 9.56
CA GLU A 194 12.26 7.09 8.92
C GLU A 194 13.03 8.42 8.70
N LEU A 195 12.34 9.43 8.20
CA LEU A 195 12.93 10.77 7.99
C LEU A 195 13.49 11.35 9.28
N VAL A 196 12.72 11.35 10.37
CA VAL A 196 13.18 11.95 11.65
C VAL A 196 14.24 11.13 12.35
N ARG A 197 14.29 9.82 12.13
CA ARG A 197 15.39 8.95 12.60
C ARG A 197 16.69 9.29 11.88
N ASP A 198 16.64 9.56 10.58
CA ASP A 198 17.80 9.80 9.73
C ASP A 198 18.28 11.27 9.80
N VAL A 199 17.40 12.21 10.16
CA VAL A 199 17.69 13.65 10.19
C VAL A 199 17.34 14.25 11.55
N PRO A 200 18.34 14.46 12.44
CA PRO A 200 18.11 15.12 13.72
C PRO A 200 17.54 16.53 13.57
N GLY A 201 16.79 16.98 14.58
CA GLY A 201 16.15 18.30 14.59
C GLY A 201 14.74 18.32 14.01
N LEU A 202 14.22 17.17 13.62
CA LEU A 202 12.86 16.97 13.17
C LEU A 202 12.05 16.11 14.17
N ARG A 203 10.71 16.17 14.07
CA ARG A 203 9.80 15.28 14.79
C ARG A 203 8.57 14.97 13.94
N VAL A 204 7.92 13.85 14.19
CA VAL A 204 6.60 13.50 13.64
C VAL A 204 5.53 14.03 14.59
N LEU A 205 4.45 14.59 14.06
CA LEU A 205 3.30 14.95 14.87
C LEU A 205 2.61 13.71 15.45
N PRO A 206 2.05 13.80 16.69
CA PRO A 206 1.59 12.62 17.43
C PRO A 206 0.40 11.93 16.79
N ASP A 207 -0.46 12.66 16.11
CA ASP A 207 -1.68 12.18 15.49
C ASP A 207 -1.54 11.96 13.98
N ASP A 208 -2.38 11.08 13.44
CA ASP A 208 -2.52 10.88 12.01
C ASP A 208 -3.60 11.83 11.47
N TYR A 209 -3.29 12.55 10.38
CA TYR A 209 -4.29 13.39 9.72
C TYR A 209 -5.21 12.58 8.78
N MET A 210 -4.77 11.40 8.37
CA MET A 210 -5.58 10.44 7.61
C MET A 210 -5.13 9.00 7.86
N THR A 211 -6.00 8.06 7.56
CA THR A 211 -5.68 6.63 7.49
C THR A 211 -5.69 6.19 6.05
N THR A 212 -4.60 5.63 5.60
CA THR A 212 -4.46 5.06 4.26
C THR A 212 -4.69 3.56 4.32
N LEU A 213 -5.65 3.06 3.56
CA LEU A 213 -5.89 1.64 3.37
C LEU A 213 -5.10 1.15 2.16
N GLN A 214 -4.40 0.01 2.29
CA GLN A 214 -3.70 -0.64 1.19
C GLN A 214 -4.51 -1.86 0.73
N ALA A 215 -4.70 -1.97 -0.57
CA ALA A 215 -5.49 -3.04 -1.17
C ALA A 215 -4.80 -3.61 -2.42
N VAL A 216 -5.29 -4.76 -2.85
CA VAL A 216 -4.94 -5.31 -4.16
C VAL A 216 -5.87 -4.70 -5.20
N VAL A 217 -5.33 -4.36 -6.37
CA VAL A 217 -6.13 -3.82 -7.48
C VAL A 217 -6.08 -4.75 -8.69
N VAL A 218 -7.20 -4.80 -9.39
CA VAL A 218 -7.38 -5.49 -10.66
C VAL A 218 -8.00 -4.55 -11.69
N SER A 219 -7.91 -4.89 -12.97
CA SER A 219 -8.56 -4.12 -14.04
C SER A 219 -10.08 -4.09 -13.85
N LYS A 220 -10.72 -3.03 -14.33
CA LYS A 220 -12.20 -2.91 -14.36
C LYS A 220 -12.87 -4.11 -15.05
N GLY A 221 -14.05 -4.48 -14.54
CA GLY A 221 -14.85 -5.59 -15.08
C GLY A 221 -14.35 -6.99 -14.70
N LYS A 222 -13.37 -7.08 -13.78
CA LYS A 222 -12.80 -8.35 -13.31
C LYS A 222 -13.40 -8.82 -11.97
N SER A 223 -14.72 -8.72 -11.81
CA SER A 223 -15.41 -9.02 -10.55
C SER A 223 -15.14 -10.44 -10.01
N ALA A 224 -15.05 -11.45 -10.89
CA ALA A 224 -14.71 -12.82 -10.48
C ALA A 224 -13.26 -12.91 -9.93
N GLN A 225 -12.32 -12.23 -10.56
CA GLN A 225 -10.94 -12.12 -10.09
C GLN A 225 -10.88 -11.42 -8.73
N LEU A 226 -11.61 -10.30 -8.58
CA LEU A 226 -11.71 -9.55 -7.34
C LEU A 226 -12.30 -10.41 -6.20
N ALA A 227 -13.37 -11.16 -6.48
CA ALA A 227 -13.98 -12.08 -5.51
C ALA A 227 -12.99 -13.17 -5.05
N ALA A 228 -12.17 -13.73 -5.96
CA ALA A 228 -11.14 -14.70 -5.62
C ALA A 228 -10.05 -14.08 -4.73
N ILE A 229 -9.62 -12.84 -5.01
CA ILE A 229 -8.68 -12.10 -4.19
C ILE A 229 -9.25 -11.82 -2.79
N ASN A 230 -10.51 -11.42 -2.69
CA ASN A 230 -11.14 -11.14 -1.39
C ASN A 230 -11.26 -12.39 -0.52
N ARG A 231 -11.60 -13.55 -1.11
CA ARG A 231 -11.55 -14.84 -0.39
C ARG A 231 -10.14 -15.15 0.13
N PHE A 232 -9.14 -14.99 -0.72
CA PHE A 232 -7.74 -15.17 -0.32
C PHE A 232 -7.36 -14.23 0.83
N LEU A 233 -7.69 -12.93 0.74
CA LEU A 233 -7.38 -11.95 1.78
C LEU A 233 -8.09 -12.25 3.10
N ALA A 234 -9.33 -12.69 3.08
CA ALA A 234 -10.06 -13.11 4.27
C ALA A 234 -9.33 -14.28 4.98
N ASP A 235 -8.89 -15.28 4.21
CA ASP A 235 -8.16 -16.44 4.74
C ASP A 235 -6.80 -16.06 5.34
N VAL A 236 -6.00 -15.24 4.62
CA VAL A 236 -4.66 -14.84 5.11
C VAL A 236 -4.72 -13.88 6.29
N ARG A 237 -5.80 -13.10 6.44
CA ARG A 237 -6.07 -12.34 7.66
C ARG A 237 -6.38 -13.27 8.83
N LYS A 238 -7.36 -14.17 8.65
CA LYS A 238 -7.80 -15.10 9.69
C LYS A 238 -6.67 -16.00 10.19
N SER A 239 -5.75 -16.40 9.31
CA SER A 239 -4.58 -17.21 9.68
C SER A 239 -3.45 -16.40 10.35
N GLY A 240 -3.57 -15.07 10.46
CA GLY A 240 -2.54 -14.17 10.97
C GLY A 240 -1.36 -13.98 10.00
N PHE A 241 -1.45 -14.46 8.75
CA PHE A 241 -0.37 -14.31 7.77
C PHE A 241 -0.07 -12.83 7.46
N VAL A 242 -1.12 -12.01 7.28
CA VAL A 242 -0.94 -10.57 7.03
C VAL A 242 -0.18 -9.92 8.18
N GLN A 243 -0.55 -10.19 9.44
CA GLN A 243 0.14 -9.64 10.61
C GLN A 243 1.62 -10.03 10.60
N ARG A 244 1.93 -11.32 10.41
CA ARG A 244 3.35 -11.77 10.35
C ARG A 244 4.14 -11.11 9.24
N SER A 245 3.53 -10.87 8.07
CA SER A 245 4.19 -10.18 6.95
C SER A 245 4.47 -8.71 7.29
N LEU A 246 3.53 -8.02 7.93
CA LEU A 246 3.72 -6.65 8.40
C LEU A 246 4.81 -6.55 9.46
N ASP A 247 4.82 -7.47 10.43
CA ASP A 247 5.83 -7.54 11.49
C ASP A 247 7.25 -7.80 10.92
N ALA A 248 7.35 -8.72 9.95
CA ALA A 248 8.60 -9.04 9.27
C ALA A 248 9.14 -7.86 8.44
N ALA A 249 8.25 -7.07 7.85
CA ALA A 249 8.61 -5.86 7.11
C ALA A 249 9.12 -4.73 8.03
N LYS A 250 8.90 -4.82 9.35
CA LYS A 250 9.29 -3.83 10.37
C LYS A 250 8.85 -2.42 10.01
N VAL A 251 7.63 -2.30 9.48
CA VAL A 251 7.04 -1.02 9.07
C VAL A 251 6.22 -0.48 10.22
N ALA A 252 6.74 0.52 10.91
CA ALA A 252 6.08 1.13 12.07
C ALA A 252 4.73 1.75 11.67
N GLY A 253 3.73 1.67 12.56
CA GLY A 253 2.41 2.30 12.35
C GLY A 253 1.53 1.63 11.30
N VAL A 254 1.95 0.53 10.70
CA VAL A 254 1.11 -0.28 9.81
C VAL A 254 0.43 -1.39 10.58
N LYS A 255 -0.85 -1.56 10.35
CA LYS A 255 -1.70 -2.57 11.01
C LYS A 255 -2.45 -3.38 9.96
N VAL A 256 -2.91 -4.57 10.33
CA VAL A 256 -3.91 -5.28 9.53
C VAL A 256 -5.15 -4.38 9.41
N ALA A 257 -5.66 -4.22 8.19
CA ALA A 257 -6.85 -3.41 7.98
C ALA A 257 -8.05 -4.00 8.75
N PRO A 258 -8.99 -3.19 9.24
CA PRO A 258 -10.22 -3.70 9.83
C PRO A 258 -11.01 -4.53 8.79
N GLU A 259 -11.86 -5.43 9.26
CA GLU A 259 -12.78 -6.13 8.36
C GLU A 259 -13.70 -5.12 7.66
N PRO A 260 -14.02 -5.34 6.37
CA PRO A 260 -14.96 -4.47 5.69
C PRO A 260 -16.32 -4.50 6.40
N ALA A 261 -16.94 -3.32 6.55
CA ALA A 261 -18.32 -3.26 7.02
C ALA A 261 -19.19 -4.05 6.03
N ARG A 262 -19.94 -5.02 6.57
CA ARG A 262 -20.89 -5.84 5.80
C ARG A 262 -22.17 -5.07 5.53
#